data_6026068265e4239282a71285f3bb317e
#
_entry.id   6026068265e4239282a71285f3bb317e
#
_cell.length_a   1.000
_cell.length_b   1.000
_cell.length_c   1.000
_cell.angle_alpha   90.00
_cell.angle_beta   90.00
_cell.angle_gamma   90.00
#
_symmetry.space_group_name_H-M   'P 1'
#
loop_
_entity.id
_entity.type
_entity.pdbx_description
1 polymer ?
#
loop_
_entity_poly.entity_id
_entity_poly.type
_entity_poly.pdbx_seq_one_letter_code
_entity_poly.pdbx_strand_id
1 'polypeptide(L)'
;MRAQAEKALRRLAADLPGLAAAALLAGAAILLSGPRTVYGNPTGEVPLELPDELGPWRAERVYYCTSNQCARSWLQSQLPGEPASCPECGAPLAGISLGEINLLPDSTPIFRRVYRRAGHPDIMATVVFSGIERRSIHRPQVCLVGQGNRILDEYTRPTRASLADPDATAPLRVLEIAHADLDPATGRAVSQSLGVYAYWLFNPERETVHHLARFARMMFDNCFRAYRPRWGYASISLGRDPSRPGQWEEELDDFLPRFRPLIDGVRARLDADRAVPTVLEGFSADANVYAGTNAPTSGPSGAR
;
A
#
# COMPACT_ATOMS: atom_id res chain seq x y z
N MET A 1 -48.87 21.36 -35.41
CA MET A 1 -48.06 20.14 -35.55
C MET A 1 -46.54 20.40 -35.64
N ARG A 2 -46.03 21.30 -36.47
CA ARG A 2 -44.56 21.58 -36.60
C ARG A 2 -43.91 22.05 -35.28
N ALA A 3 -44.53 22.96 -34.53
CA ALA A 3 -43.97 23.49 -33.29
C ALA A 3 -43.82 22.42 -32.15
N GLN A 4 -44.69 21.41 -32.12
CA GLN A 4 -44.60 20.32 -31.17
C GLN A 4 -43.48 19.35 -31.53
N ALA A 5 -43.24 19.10 -32.83
CA ALA A 5 -42.16 18.27 -33.32
C ALA A 5 -40.79 18.90 -33.04
N GLU A 6 -40.65 20.22 -33.25
CA GLU A 6 -39.41 20.95 -32.91
C GLU A 6 -39.10 20.93 -31.42
N LYS A 7 -40.12 21.08 -30.57
CA LYS A 7 -39.95 21.01 -29.11
C LYS A 7 -39.53 19.62 -28.63
N ALA A 8 -40.07 18.57 -29.26
CA ALA A 8 -39.65 17.18 -28.97
C ALA A 8 -38.23 16.90 -29.42
N LEU A 9 -37.81 17.39 -30.60
CA LEU A 9 -36.45 17.25 -31.13
C LEU A 9 -35.43 17.98 -30.24
N ARG A 10 -35.75 19.19 -29.76
CA ARG A 10 -34.87 19.92 -28.84
C ARG A 10 -34.70 19.22 -27.49
N ARG A 11 -35.75 18.58 -26.96
CA ARG A 11 -35.68 17.78 -25.73
C ARG A 11 -34.80 16.53 -25.94
N LEU A 12 -35.04 15.79 -27.04
CA LEU A 12 -34.20 14.65 -27.40
C LEU A 12 -32.72 15.04 -27.56
N ALA A 13 -32.43 16.17 -28.19
CA ALA A 13 -31.04 16.65 -28.34
C ALA A 13 -30.39 17.06 -27.01
N ALA A 14 -31.18 17.58 -26.06
CA ALA A 14 -30.71 17.91 -24.73
C ALA A 14 -30.41 16.66 -23.86
N ASP A 15 -31.17 15.59 -24.07
CA ASP A 15 -31.03 14.33 -23.31
C ASP A 15 -30.00 13.37 -23.93
N LEU A 16 -29.57 13.62 -25.18
CA LEU A 16 -28.64 12.76 -25.93
C LEU A 16 -27.34 12.49 -25.20
N PRO A 17 -26.66 13.51 -24.57
CA PRO A 17 -25.43 13.26 -23.81
C PRO A 17 -25.65 12.34 -22.61
N GLY A 18 -26.78 12.49 -21.90
CA GLY A 18 -27.15 11.64 -20.77
C GLY A 18 -27.41 10.19 -21.19
N LEU A 19 -28.13 10.00 -22.30
CA LEU A 19 -28.39 8.67 -22.86
C LEU A 19 -27.13 8.00 -23.37
N ALA A 20 -26.22 8.75 -24.01
CA ALA A 20 -24.94 8.24 -24.45
C ALA A 20 -24.06 7.81 -23.26
N ALA A 21 -24.02 8.61 -22.21
CA ALA A 21 -23.30 8.27 -20.97
C ALA A 21 -23.93 7.03 -20.31
N ALA A 22 -25.23 6.94 -20.22
CA ALA A 22 -25.93 5.77 -19.67
C ALA A 22 -25.67 4.50 -20.50
N ALA A 23 -25.69 4.60 -21.81
CA ALA A 23 -25.40 3.48 -22.71
C ALA A 23 -23.95 3.02 -22.59
N LEU A 24 -22.98 3.96 -22.46
CA LEU A 24 -21.57 3.65 -22.21
C LEU A 24 -21.37 2.95 -20.86
N LEU A 25 -22.04 3.42 -19.81
CA LEU A 25 -21.96 2.81 -18.47
C LEU A 25 -22.59 1.41 -18.46
N ALA A 26 -23.75 1.24 -19.12
CA ALA A 26 -24.39 -0.06 -19.24
C ALA A 26 -23.55 -1.04 -20.06
N GLY A 27 -22.97 -0.60 -21.19
CA GLY A 27 -22.04 -1.40 -21.99
C GLY A 27 -20.79 -1.79 -21.21
N ALA A 28 -20.21 -0.87 -20.46
CA ALA A 28 -19.09 -1.15 -19.58
C ALA A 28 -19.46 -2.15 -18.46
N ALA A 29 -20.64 -2.00 -17.86
CA ALA A 29 -21.13 -2.92 -16.84
C ALA A 29 -21.32 -4.34 -17.41
N ILE A 30 -21.91 -4.49 -18.59
CA ILE A 30 -22.08 -5.78 -19.27
C ILE A 30 -20.72 -6.41 -19.60
N LEU A 31 -19.79 -5.62 -20.14
CA LEU A 31 -18.44 -6.10 -20.44
C LEU A 31 -17.65 -6.54 -19.19
N LEU A 32 -17.97 -5.96 -18.03
CA LEU A 32 -17.29 -6.25 -16.77
C LEU A 32 -17.96 -7.36 -15.97
N SER A 33 -19.20 -7.74 -16.29
CA SER A 33 -20.02 -8.69 -15.50
C SER A 33 -19.80 -10.15 -15.86
N GLY A 34 -19.25 -10.46 -17.06
CA GLY A 34 -19.04 -11.82 -17.52
C GLY A 34 -17.68 -12.40 -17.08
N PRO A 35 -17.57 -13.75 -16.98
CA PRO A 35 -16.28 -14.40 -16.81
C PRO A 35 -15.42 -14.09 -18.02
N ARG A 36 -14.17 -13.70 -17.77
CA ARG A 36 -13.23 -13.38 -18.84
C ARG A 36 -11.81 -13.79 -18.49
N THR A 37 -11.11 -14.23 -19.48
CA THR A 37 -9.68 -14.48 -19.35
C THR A 37 -8.92 -13.16 -19.42
N VAL A 38 -8.11 -12.89 -18.43
CA VAL A 38 -7.14 -11.80 -18.42
C VAL A 38 -5.75 -12.41 -18.30
N TYR A 39 -4.76 -11.70 -18.78
CA TYR A 39 -3.38 -12.12 -18.69
C TYR A 39 -2.67 -11.41 -17.52
N GLY A 40 -1.73 -12.11 -16.90
CA GLY A 40 -1.01 -11.65 -15.72
C GLY A 40 -1.23 -12.59 -14.54
N ASN A 41 -0.32 -12.54 -13.58
CA ASN A 41 -0.34 -13.39 -12.39
C ASN A 41 -0.48 -12.56 -11.11
N PRO A 42 -1.71 -12.14 -10.75
CA PRO A 42 -1.92 -11.32 -9.56
C PRO A 42 -1.71 -12.09 -8.25
N THR A 43 -1.68 -13.43 -8.29
CA THR A 43 -1.59 -14.33 -7.12
C THR A 43 -0.32 -15.15 -7.06
N GLY A 44 0.51 -15.09 -8.09
CA GLY A 44 1.78 -15.79 -8.13
C GLY A 44 2.70 -15.41 -6.97
N GLU A 45 3.69 -16.22 -6.72
CA GLU A 45 4.74 -15.88 -5.77
C GLU A 45 5.42 -14.57 -6.17
N VAL A 46 5.74 -13.72 -5.18
CA VAL A 46 6.49 -12.49 -5.43
C VAL A 46 7.96 -12.78 -5.19
N PRO A 47 8.79 -12.75 -6.23
CA PRO A 47 10.21 -13.07 -6.12
C PRO A 47 10.99 -11.85 -5.56
N LEU A 48 10.62 -11.39 -4.37
CA LEU A 48 11.29 -10.30 -3.67
C LEU A 48 11.88 -10.82 -2.36
N GLU A 49 13.16 -10.61 -2.21
CA GLU A 49 13.87 -10.72 -0.95
C GLU A 49 14.57 -9.39 -0.67
N LEU A 50 14.30 -8.81 0.49
CA LEU A 50 15.01 -7.61 0.93
C LEU A 50 16.34 -8.04 1.56
N PRO A 51 17.48 -7.60 1.02
CA PRO A 51 18.80 -8.07 1.45
C PRO A 51 19.11 -7.62 2.88
N ASP A 52 19.91 -8.41 3.57
CA ASP A 52 20.38 -8.09 4.91
C ASP A 52 21.44 -6.96 4.92
N GLU A 53 22.06 -6.68 3.78
CA GLU A 53 22.98 -5.55 3.60
C GLU A 53 22.66 -4.78 2.32
N LEU A 54 22.66 -3.46 2.41
CA LEU A 54 22.43 -2.57 1.29
C LEU A 54 23.47 -1.43 1.30
N GLY A 55 24.66 -1.72 0.75
CA GLY A 55 25.82 -0.84 0.90
C GLY A 55 26.25 -0.70 2.36
N PRO A 56 26.26 0.51 2.94
CA PRO A 56 26.62 0.72 4.34
C PRO A 56 25.49 0.40 5.34
N TRP A 57 24.31 0.05 4.83
CA TRP A 57 23.12 -0.20 5.64
C TRP A 57 22.98 -1.69 5.96
N ARG A 58 22.69 -2.00 7.23
CA ARG A 58 22.39 -3.36 7.70
C ARG A 58 20.93 -3.48 8.05
N ALA A 59 20.28 -4.53 7.55
CA ALA A 59 18.85 -4.75 7.73
C ALA A 59 18.58 -5.59 8.99
N GLU A 60 17.50 -5.22 9.69
CA GLU A 60 16.91 -6.01 10.75
C GLU A 60 15.44 -6.29 10.46
N ARG A 61 14.96 -7.43 10.94
CA ARG A 61 13.52 -7.70 10.95
C ARG A 61 12.85 -6.89 12.05
N VAL A 62 11.63 -6.46 11.78
CA VAL A 62 10.75 -5.83 12.78
C VAL A 62 9.59 -6.77 13.08
N TYR A 63 9.28 -6.90 14.35
CA TYR A 63 8.18 -7.70 14.89
C TYR A 63 7.20 -6.80 15.61
N TYR A 64 5.92 -7.10 15.48
CA TYR A 64 4.84 -6.33 16.08
C TYR A 64 4.06 -7.19 17.07
N CYS A 65 3.78 -6.64 18.23
CA CYS A 65 2.91 -7.27 19.20
C CYS A 65 1.47 -7.30 18.66
N THR A 66 0.82 -8.47 18.73
CA THR A 66 -0.57 -8.64 18.28
C THR A 66 -1.61 -8.25 19.33
N SER A 67 -1.20 -7.78 20.52
CA SER A 67 -2.09 -7.28 21.55
C SER A 67 -2.47 -5.82 21.31
N ASN A 68 -3.78 -5.53 21.24
CA ASN A 68 -4.30 -4.16 21.13
C ASN A 68 -3.87 -3.23 22.28
N GLN A 69 -3.61 -3.81 23.46
CA GLN A 69 -3.23 -3.03 24.64
C GLN A 69 -1.74 -2.68 24.67
N CYS A 70 -0.91 -3.51 24.03
CA CYS A 70 0.53 -3.34 24.00
C CYS A 70 0.97 -2.59 22.73
N ALA A 71 0.57 -3.07 21.56
CA ALA A 71 0.83 -2.50 20.22
C ALA A 71 2.30 -2.12 19.92
N ARG A 72 3.27 -2.68 20.69
CA ARG A 72 4.70 -2.36 20.54
C ARG A 72 5.32 -3.07 19.34
N SER A 73 6.36 -2.47 18.80
CA SER A 73 7.23 -3.06 17.80
C SER A 73 8.64 -3.29 18.37
N TRP A 74 9.32 -4.31 17.86
CA TRP A 74 10.63 -4.74 18.31
C TRP A 74 11.52 -5.02 17.11
N LEU A 75 12.76 -4.58 17.16
CA LEU A 75 13.78 -5.04 16.22
C LEU A 75 14.28 -6.43 16.65
N GLN A 76 14.71 -7.22 15.69
CA GLN A 76 15.24 -8.56 15.97
C GLN A 76 16.38 -8.54 16.99
N SER A 77 17.28 -7.56 16.93
CA SER A 77 18.38 -7.39 17.88
C SER A 77 17.94 -7.11 19.33
N GLN A 78 16.71 -6.71 19.55
CA GLN A 78 16.12 -6.43 20.88
C GLN A 78 15.46 -7.67 21.49
N LEU A 79 15.41 -8.77 20.75
CA LEU A 79 14.67 -9.99 21.12
C LEU A 79 15.64 -11.16 21.24
N PRO A 80 15.47 -12.04 22.25
CA PRO A 80 16.31 -13.24 22.38
C PRO A 80 15.89 -14.32 21.37
N GLY A 81 16.79 -14.72 20.50
CA GLY A 81 16.58 -15.82 19.54
C GLY A 81 15.50 -15.54 18.50
N GLU A 82 14.79 -16.56 18.06
CA GLU A 82 13.57 -16.41 17.24
C GLU A 82 12.37 -16.08 18.14
N PRO A 83 11.85 -14.84 18.05
CA PRO A 83 10.86 -14.38 19.01
C PRO A 83 9.46 -14.91 18.69
N ALA A 84 8.91 -15.72 19.60
CA ALA A 84 7.53 -16.19 19.52
C ALA A 84 6.55 -15.25 20.25
N SER A 85 7.01 -14.53 21.28
CA SER A 85 6.15 -13.72 22.16
C SER A 85 6.76 -12.36 22.51
N CYS A 86 5.88 -11.41 22.75
CA CYS A 86 6.26 -10.05 23.16
C CYS A 86 6.86 -10.07 24.58
N PRO A 87 8.07 -9.50 24.77
CA PRO A 87 8.71 -9.45 26.09
C PRO A 87 7.90 -8.70 27.15
N GLU A 88 7.04 -7.80 26.73
CA GLU A 88 6.29 -6.92 27.63
C GLU A 88 4.98 -7.52 28.12
N CYS A 89 4.23 -8.18 27.23
CA CYS A 89 2.88 -8.66 27.56
C CYS A 89 2.66 -10.16 27.26
N GLY A 90 3.66 -10.85 26.72
CA GLY A 90 3.57 -12.28 26.39
C GLY A 90 2.72 -12.63 25.16
N ALA A 91 2.05 -11.66 24.54
CA ALA A 91 1.25 -11.91 23.33
C ALA A 91 2.14 -12.33 22.15
N PRO A 92 1.60 -13.06 21.16
CA PRO A 92 2.35 -13.42 19.96
C PRO A 92 2.94 -12.22 19.23
N LEU A 93 4.08 -12.43 18.58
CA LEU A 93 4.69 -11.45 17.68
C LEU A 93 4.44 -11.85 16.23
N ALA A 94 4.21 -10.84 15.37
CA ALA A 94 3.99 -11.02 13.94
C ALA A 94 4.93 -10.09 13.14
N GLY A 95 5.24 -10.44 11.88
CA GLY A 95 6.01 -9.61 10.97
C GLY A 95 5.25 -8.40 10.40
N ILE A 96 3.94 -8.32 10.67
CA ILE A 96 3.04 -7.24 10.25
C ILE A 96 2.29 -6.71 11.46
N SER A 97 1.95 -5.43 11.41
CA SER A 97 1.24 -4.77 12.52
C SER A 97 -0.21 -5.24 12.62
N LEU A 98 -0.79 -5.12 13.82
CA LEU A 98 -2.19 -5.46 14.04
C LEU A 98 -3.15 -4.66 13.16
N GLY A 99 -2.83 -3.39 12.89
CA GLY A 99 -3.60 -2.57 11.96
C GLY A 99 -3.56 -3.14 10.52
N GLU A 100 -2.43 -3.66 10.09
CA GLU A 100 -2.30 -4.32 8.78
C GLU A 100 -3.06 -5.65 8.74
N ILE A 101 -2.97 -6.47 9.80
CA ILE A 101 -3.73 -7.71 9.92
C ILE A 101 -5.25 -7.45 9.76
N ASN A 102 -5.76 -6.39 10.36
CA ASN A 102 -7.18 -6.06 10.33
C ASN A 102 -7.65 -5.38 9.03
N LEU A 103 -6.75 -4.74 8.31
CA LEU A 103 -7.10 -3.90 7.14
C LEU A 103 -6.77 -4.53 5.80
N LEU A 104 -5.76 -5.40 5.75
CA LEU A 104 -5.28 -6.00 4.50
C LEU A 104 -5.83 -7.40 4.35
N PRO A 105 -6.10 -7.83 3.11
CA PRO A 105 -6.39 -9.23 2.82
C PRO A 105 -5.23 -10.13 3.27
N ASP A 106 -5.54 -11.33 3.79
CA ASP A 106 -4.55 -12.30 4.29
C ASP A 106 -3.50 -12.67 3.22
N SER A 107 -3.90 -12.63 1.95
CA SER A 107 -3.04 -12.93 0.81
C SER A 107 -2.15 -11.75 0.36
N THR A 108 -2.10 -10.64 1.10
CA THR A 108 -1.30 -9.47 0.73
C THR A 108 0.18 -9.71 1.05
N PRO A 109 1.07 -9.85 0.05
CA PRO A 109 2.51 -9.98 0.32
C PRO A 109 3.09 -8.65 0.80
N ILE A 110 3.72 -8.69 1.97
CA ILE A 110 4.40 -7.55 2.60
C ILE A 110 5.84 -7.94 2.91
N PHE A 111 6.77 -7.17 2.40
CA PHE A 111 8.20 -7.31 2.65
C PHE A 111 8.66 -6.08 3.40
N ARG A 112 9.30 -6.27 4.54
CA ARG A 112 9.71 -5.15 5.40
C ARG A 112 11.05 -5.43 6.05
N ARG A 113 11.92 -4.40 6.10
CA ARG A 113 13.16 -4.37 6.85
C ARG A 113 13.38 -2.97 7.41
N VAL A 114 14.06 -2.91 8.53
CA VAL A 114 14.63 -1.68 9.07
C VAL A 114 16.13 -1.69 8.78
N TYR A 115 16.57 -0.74 7.98
CA TYR A 115 17.98 -0.56 7.60
C TYR A 115 18.64 0.45 8.52
N ARG A 116 19.76 0.06 9.10
CA ARG A 116 20.49 0.82 10.12
C ARG A 116 21.91 1.09 9.68
N ARG A 117 22.39 2.29 10.00
CA ARG A 117 23.76 2.72 9.82
C ARG A 117 24.18 3.56 11.03
N ALA A 118 25.36 3.31 11.61
CA ALA A 118 25.82 4.02 12.79
C ALA A 118 25.84 5.54 12.57
N GLY A 119 25.25 6.31 13.47
CA GLY A 119 25.16 7.78 13.41
C GLY A 119 24.10 8.34 12.44
N HIS A 120 23.28 7.49 11.87
CA HIS A 120 22.20 7.85 10.92
C HIS A 120 20.83 7.39 11.43
N PRO A 121 19.75 8.03 11.02
CA PRO A 121 18.41 7.57 11.38
C PRO A 121 18.11 6.20 10.76
N ASP A 122 17.36 5.40 11.48
CA ASP A 122 16.88 4.11 10.98
C ASP A 122 15.90 4.34 9.81
N ILE A 123 16.05 3.56 8.75
CA ILE A 123 15.20 3.60 7.55
C ILE A 123 14.36 2.35 7.50
N MET A 124 13.04 2.49 7.61
CA MET A 124 12.13 1.37 7.36
C MET A 124 11.72 1.33 5.91
N ALA A 125 12.11 0.28 5.20
CA ALA A 125 11.68 0.01 3.84
C ALA A 125 10.59 -1.06 3.83
N THR A 126 9.48 -0.76 3.16
CA THR A 126 8.34 -1.68 3.04
C THR A 126 7.92 -1.77 1.58
N VAL A 127 7.68 -2.98 1.11
CA VAL A 127 7.12 -3.26 -0.21
C VAL A 127 5.88 -4.11 -0.04
N VAL A 128 4.76 -3.64 -0.58
CA VAL A 128 3.46 -4.31 -0.54
C VAL A 128 3.02 -4.59 -1.96
N PHE A 129 2.53 -5.79 -2.23
CA PHE A 129 1.98 -6.13 -3.54
C PHE A 129 0.46 -6.33 -3.46
N SER A 130 -0.22 -5.91 -4.53
CA SER A 130 -1.63 -6.26 -4.67
C SER A 130 -1.77 -7.75 -4.90
N GLY A 131 -2.73 -8.36 -4.22
CA GLY A 131 -3.25 -9.69 -4.53
C GLY A 131 -4.40 -9.62 -5.54
N ILE A 132 -5.30 -10.60 -5.48
CA ILE A 132 -6.57 -10.57 -6.25
C ILE A 132 -7.40 -9.36 -5.84
N GLU A 133 -7.40 -9.03 -4.55
CA GLU A 133 -8.17 -7.93 -4.01
C GLU A 133 -7.47 -6.59 -4.22
N ARG A 134 -8.26 -5.59 -4.64
CA ARG A 134 -7.77 -4.23 -4.88
C ARG A 134 -7.39 -3.49 -3.59
N ARG A 135 -7.83 -4.02 -2.43
CA ARG A 135 -7.66 -3.39 -1.11
C ARG A 135 -6.25 -3.45 -0.56
N SER A 136 -5.37 -4.31 -1.09
CA SER A 136 -4.00 -4.48 -0.60
C SER A 136 -3.15 -3.21 -0.68
N ILE A 137 -3.46 -2.28 -1.59
CA ILE A 137 -2.72 -1.02 -1.74
C ILE A 137 -3.65 0.15 -1.43
N HIS A 138 -3.57 0.66 -0.22
CA HIS A 138 -4.28 1.84 0.25
C HIS A 138 -3.52 3.12 -0.05
N ARG A 139 -4.22 4.26 0.07
CA ARG A 139 -3.58 5.57 0.04
C ARG A 139 -2.86 5.80 1.38
N PRO A 140 -1.55 6.11 1.38
CA PRO A 140 -0.81 6.34 2.63
C PRO A 140 -1.42 7.44 3.48
N GLN A 141 -1.97 8.48 2.84
CA GLN A 141 -2.62 9.59 3.53
C GLN A 141 -3.78 9.12 4.45
N VAL A 142 -4.48 8.05 4.05
CA VAL A 142 -5.57 7.48 4.87
C VAL A 142 -4.99 6.62 6.00
N CYS A 143 -4.03 5.75 5.67
CA CYS A 143 -3.43 4.84 6.64
C CYS A 143 -2.64 5.60 7.72
N LEU A 144 -1.82 6.58 7.33
CA LEU A 144 -1.02 7.36 8.26
C LEU A 144 -1.90 8.16 9.24
N VAL A 145 -2.95 8.80 8.73
CA VAL A 145 -3.91 9.52 9.60
C VAL A 145 -4.65 8.55 10.52
N GLY A 146 -5.07 7.39 10.00
CA GLY A 146 -5.68 6.33 10.81
C GLY A 146 -4.76 5.75 11.90
N GLN A 147 -3.45 5.88 11.73
CA GLN A 147 -2.42 5.51 12.70
C GLN A 147 -2.03 6.66 13.65
N GLY A 148 -2.77 7.77 13.66
CA GLY A 148 -2.52 8.91 14.53
C GLY A 148 -1.49 9.92 14.02
N ASN A 149 -1.02 9.76 12.79
CA ASN A 149 -0.10 10.73 12.20
C ASN A 149 -0.86 11.92 11.63
N ARG A 150 -0.30 13.12 11.75
CA ARG A 150 -0.73 14.33 11.07
C ARG A 150 0.20 14.59 9.89
N ILE A 151 -0.35 14.74 8.69
CA ILE A 151 0.42 15.14 7.51
C ILE A 151 0.64 16.65 7.61
N LEU A 152 1.90 17.04 7.59
CA LEU A 152 2.35 18.44 7.66
C LEU A 152 2.50 19.04 6.27
N ASP A 153 3.09 18.25 5.36
CA ASP A 153 3.31 18.65 3.97
C ASP A 153 3.25 17.42 3.05
N GLU A 154 2.93 17.64 1.78
CA GLU A 154 2.83 16.60 0.77
C GLU A 154 3.27 17.14 -0.60
N TYR A 155 4.34 16.57 -1.15
CA TYR A 155 4.88 17.00 -2.44
C TYR A 155 5.51 15.83 -3.21
N THR A 156 5.86 16.08 -4.47
CA THR A 156 6.61 15.15 -5.32
C THR A 156 7.96 15.74 -5.65
N ARG A 157 9.01 14.96 -5.45
CA ARG A 157 10.36 15.34 -5.87
C ARG A 157 10.98 14.28 -6.79
N PRO A 158 11.85 14.66 -7.72
CA PRO A 158 12.72 13.71 -8.40
C PRO A 158 13.78 13.21 -7.40
N THR A 159 14.12 11.93 -7.50
CA THR A 159 15.21 11.33 -6.74
C THR A 159 16.09 10.52 -7.67
N ARG A 160 17.35 10.36 -7.31
CA ARG A 160 18.26 9.50 -8.04
C ARG A 160 17.73 8.06 -8.05
N ALA A 161 17.66 7.44 -9.21
CA ALA A 161 17.10 6.12 -9.38
C ALA A 161 18.12 4.98 -9.25
N SER A 162 19.40 5.25 -9.56
CA SER A 162 20.46 4.24 -9.57
C SER A 162 21.81 4.85 -9.25
N LEU A 163 22.72 4.04 -8.68
CA LEU A 163 24.13 4.40 -8.51
C LEU A 163 24.89 4.30 -9.83
N ALA A 164 24.47 3.41 -10.73
CA ALA A 164 25.13 3.18 -12.02
C ALA A 164 24.89 4.30 -13.01
N ASP A 165 23.74 4.98 -12.90
CA ASP A 165 23.37 6.10 -13.76
C ASP A 165 22.98 7.30 -12.89
N PRO A 166 23.90 8.29 -12.72
CA PRO A 166 23.64 9.47 -11.89
C PRO A 166 22.54 10.38 -12.41
N ASP A 167 22.28 10.36 -13.73
CA ASP A 167 21.28 11.20 -14.38
C ASP A 167 19.90 10.56 -14.38
N ALA A 168 19.83 9.25 -14.12
CA ALA A 168 18.56 8.55 -13.99
C ALA A 168 17.82 9.05 -12.74
N THR A 169 16.68 9.69 -12.98
CA THR A 169 15.79 10.16 -11.91
C THR A 169 14.41 9.49 -12.00
N ALA A 170 13.79 9.30 -10.85
CA ALA A 170 12.44 8.79 -10.77
C ALA A 170 11.62 9.60 -9.75
N PRO A 171 10.30 9.75 -9.95
CA PRO A 171 9.47 10.51 -9.04
C PRO A 171 9.31 9.78 -7.69
N LEU A 172 9.28 10.56 -6.62
CA LEU A 172 9.03 10.12 -5.27
C LEU A 172 7.97 11.03 -4.65
N ARG A 173 6.91 10.46 -4.10
CA ARG A 173 5.93 11.19 -3.29
C ARG A 173 6.41 11.23 -1.86
N VAL A 174 6.47 12.40 -1.28
CA VAL A 174 6.95 12.63 0.09
C VAL A 174 5.81 13.20 0.91
N LEU A 175 5.62 12.64 2.10
CA LEU A 175 4.74 13.12 3.15
C LEU A 175 5.60 13.44 4.37
N GLU A 176 5.64 14.69 4.78
CA GLU A 176 6.18 15.05 6.08
C GLU A 176 5.10 14.83 7.13
N ILE A 177 5.41 14.09 8.16
CA ILE A 177 4.43 13.66 9.16
C ILE A 177 4.87 14.04 10.56
N ALA A 178 3.88 14.26 11.42
CA ALA A 178 4.07 14.37 12.86
C ALA A 178 3.23 13.30 13.55
N HIS A 179 3.84 12.58 14.45
CA HIS A 179 3.18 11.63 15.33
C HIS A 179 3.18 12.19 16.76
N ALA A 180 2.04 12.17 17.40
CA ALA A 180 1.92 12.55 18.80
C ALA A 180 1.69 11.31 19.64
N ASP A 181 2.61 11.04 20.56
CA ASP A 181 2.39 10.02 21.57
C ASP A 181 1.42 10.58 22.61
N LEU A 182 0.32 9.90 22.84
CA LEU A 182 -0.68 10.31 23.80
C LEU A 182 -0.51 9.51 25.09
N ASP A 183 -0.58 10.20 26.22
CA ASP A 183 -0.74 9.56 27.52
C ASP A 183 -2.07 8.81 27.53
N PRO A 184 -2.08 7.48 27.71
CA PRO A 184 -3.30 6.68 27.66
C PRO A 184 -4.30 7.04 28.79
N ALA A 185 -3.84 7.62 29.90
CA ALA A 185 -4.69 7.99 31.03
C ALA A 185 -5.36 9.35 30.83
N THR A 186 -4.67 10.29 30.18
CA THR A 186 -5.13 11.70 30.07
C THR A 186 -5.51 12.09 28.65
N GLY A 187 -5.13 11.31 27.65
CA GLY A 187 -5.29 11.64 26.22
C GLY A 187 -4.47 12.86 25.75
N ARG A 188 -3.56 13.36 26.59
CA ARG A 188 -2.70 14.50 26.24
C ARG A 188 -1.44 14.04 25.53
N ALA A 189 -0.98 14.83 24.58
CA ALA A 189 0.31 14.58 23.93
C ALA A 189 1.46 14.75 24.94
N VAL A 190 2.24 13.69 25.09
CA VAL A 190 3.44 13.65 25.97
C VAL A 190 4.72 13.86 25.19
N SER A 191 4.72 13.48 23.92
CA SER A 191 5.83 13.72 22.99
C SER A 191 5.30 13.94 21.58
N GLN A 192 6.12 14.55 20.73
CA GLN A 192 5.85 14.67 19.31
C GLN A 192 7.12 14.30 18.56
N SER A 193 7.00 13.32 17.68
CA SER A 193 8.05 12.93 16.75
C SER A 193 7.72 13.43 15.35
N LEU A 194 8.74 13.86 14.61
CA LEU A 194 8.63 14.20 13.20
C LEU A 194 9.20 13.07 12.36
N GLY A 195 8.61 12.83 11.22
CA GLY A 195 9.05 11.80 10.30
C GLY A 195 8.79 12.17 8.85
N VAL A 196 9.37 11.37 7.99
CA VAL A 196 9.15 11.42 6.55
C VAL A 196 8.66 10.05 6.10
N TYR A 197 7.63 10.07 5.28
CA TYR A 197 7.10 8.90 4.61
C TYR A 197 7.13 9.13 3.10
N ALA A 198 8.02 8.43 2.42
CA ALA A 198 8.22 8.57 1.00
C ALA A 198 7.76 7.32 0.26
N TYR A 199 7.11 7.45 -0.91
CA TYR A 199 6.60 6.28 -1.62
C TYR A 199 6.45 6.47 -3.12
N TRP A 200 6.36 5.33 -3.82
CA TRP A 200 5.93 5.22 -5.20
C TRP A 200 5.16 3.93 -5.44
N LEU A 201 4.42 3.91 -6.52
CA LEU A 201 3.64 2.79 -7.01
C LEU A 201 4.26 2.28 -8.29
N PHE A 202 4.32 0.98 -8.48
CA PHE A 202 4.92 0.39 -9.65
C PHE A 202 4.17 -0.85 -10.13
N ASN A 203 4.33 -1.17 -11.39
CA ASN A 203 3.99 -2.45 -11.98
C ASN A 203 5.10 -2.83 -12.98
N PRO A 204 5.06 -3.99 -13.67
CA PRO A 204 6.09 -4.37 -14.63
C PRO A 204 6.42 -3.28 -15.67
N GLU A 205 5.41 -2.56 -16.16
CA GLU A 205 5.59 -1.63 -17.28
C GLU A 205 5.99 -0.21 -16.84
N ARG A 206 5.61 0.24 -15.62
CA ARG A 206 5.75 1.66 -15.24
C ARG A 206 5.70 1.93 -13.74
N GLU A 207 6.09 3.13 -13.41
CA GLU A 207 5.97 3.70 -12.08
C GLU A 207 5.05 4.93 -12.06
N THR A 208 4.48 5.24 -10.91
CA THR A 208 3.71 6.46 -10.66
C THR A 208 3.70 6.79 -9.18
N VAL A 209 3.51 8.04 -8.84
CA VAL A 209 3.28 8.50 -7.46
C VAL A 209 1.82 8.86 -7.20
N HIS A 210 0.97 8.75 -8.23
CA HIS A 210 -0.43 9.17 -8.18
C HIS A 210 -1.38 7.98 -8.18
N HIS A 211 -2.17 7.85 -7.10
CA HIS A 211 -3.17 6.78 -6.98
C HIS A 211 -4.22 6.80 -8.08
N LEU A 212 -4.66 8.00 -8.50
CA LEU A 212 -5.63 8.13 -9.58
C LEU A 212 -5.07 7.64 -10.91
N ALA A 213 -3.81 7.95 -11.22
CA ALA A 213 -3.14 7.46 -12.42
C ALA A 213 -3.01 5.93 -12.40
N ARG A 214 -2.64 5.34 -11.25
CA ARG A 214 -2.64 3.88 -11.05
C ARG A 214 -4.04 3.29 -11.33
N PHE A 215 -5.07 3.88 -10.72
CA PHE A 215 -6.44 3.39 -10.86
C PHE A 215 -6.92 3.48 -12.31
N ALA A 216 -6.77 4.63 -12.96
CA ALA A 216 -7.14 4.83 -14.35
C ALA A 216 -6.42 3.83 -15.28
N ARG A 217 -5.13 3.58 -15.02
CA ARG A 217 -4.35 2.62 -15.79
C ARG A 217 -4.82 1.19 -15.57
N MET A 218 -5.07 0.81 -14.33
CA MET A 218 -5.61 -0.51 -13.99
C MET A 218 -6.96 -0.76 -14.68
N MET A 219 -7.84 0.26 -14.72
CA MET A 219 -9.10 0.17 -15.43
C MET A 219 -8.89 0.02 -16.95
N PHE A 220 -7.99 0.81 -17.53
CA PHE A 220 -7.65 0.71 -18.94
C PHE A 220 -7.11 -0.67 -19.32
N ASP A 221 -6.14 -1.17 -18.57
CA ASP A 221 -5.53 -2.48 -18.80
C ASP A 221 -6.56 -3.60 -18.70
N ASN A 222 -7.45 -3.55 -17.70
CA ASN A 222 -8.52 -4.51 -17.54
C ASN A 222 -9.55 -4.46 -18.68
N CYS A 223 -9.98 -3.25 -19.09
CA CYS A 223 -11.07 -3.10 -20.06
C CYS A 223 -10.61 -3.32 -21.51
N PHE A 224 -9.41 -2.82 -21.85
CA PHE A 224 -8.98 -2.73 -23.27
C PHE A 224 -7.83 -3.66 -23.61
N ARG A 225 -7.03 -4.09 -22.63
CA ARG A 225 -5.86 -4.94 -22.90
C ARG A 225 -6.03 -6.38 -22.41
N ALA A 226 -7.14 -6.68 -21.74
CA ALA A 226 -7.34 -7.94 -21.03
C ALA A 226 -6.10 -8.31 -20.17
N TYR A 227 -5.47 -7.31 -19.58
CA TYR A 227 -4.23 -7.44 -18.83
C TYR A 227 -4.40 -6.94 -17.40
N ARG A 228 -3.99 -7.73 -16.44
CA ARG A 228 -4.07 -7.43 -15.03
C ARG A 228 -2.68 -7.52 -14.39
N PRO A 229 -1.85 -6.50 -14.59
CA PRO A 229 -0.53 -6.47 -13.98
C PRO A 229 -0.64 -6.42 -12.45
N ARG A 230 0.29 -7.10 -11.79
CA ARG A 230 0.45 -6.96 -10.36
C ARG A 230 1.03 -5.58 -10.05
N TRP A 231 0.35 -4.84 -9.20
CA TRP A 231 0.84 -3.57 -8.70
C TRP A 231 1.60 -3.78 -7.41
N GLY A 232 2.74 -3.10 -7.30
CA GLY A 232 3.50 -2.97 -6.07
C GLY A 232 3.44 -1.54 -5.55
N TYR A 233 3.69 -1.42 -4.27
CA TYR A 233 3.79 -0.18 -3.54
C TYR A 233 5.04 -0.26 -2.69
N ALA A 234 6.02 0.62 -2.95
CA ALA A 234 7.23 0.71 -2.16
C ALA A 234 7.19 2.00 -1.33
N SER A 235 7.55 1.88 -0.08
CA SER A 235 7.62 3.01 0.84
C SER A 235 8.87 2.96 1.70
N ILE A 236 9.36 4.14 2.03
CA ILE A 236 10.50 4.40 2.89
C ILE A 236 10.03 5.35 3.98
N SER A 237 10.25 5.00 5.23
CA SER A 237 9.99 5.91 6.36
C SER A 237 11.21 6.04 7.25
N LEU A 238 11.44 7.27 7.74
CA LEU A 238 12.53 7.58 8.65
C LEU A 238 12.15 8.76 9.54
N GLY A 239 12.83 8.85 10.70
CA GLY A 239 12.71 9.99 11.60
C GLY A 239 13.30 11.25 10.97
N ARG A 240 12.72 12.41 11.33
CA ARG A 240 13.22 13.73 10.98
C ARG A 240 13.67 14.45 12.24
N ASP A 241 14.96 14.81 12.31
CA ASP A 241 15.51 15.61 13.38
C ASP A 241 15.37 17.11 13.04
N PRO A 242 14.57 17.89 13.79
CA PRO A 242 14.41 19.32 13.55
C PRO A 242 15.71 20.12 13.69
N SER A 243 16.67 19.62 14.46
CA SER A 243 17.97 20.25 14.65
C SER A 243 18.92 20.05 13.46
N ARG A 244 18.58 19.13 12.55
CA ARG A 244 19.39 18.75 11.39
C ARG A 244 18.53 18.82 10.11
N PRO A 245 18.12 20.06 9.71
CA PRO A 245 17.34 20.23 8.50
C PRO A 245 18.13 19.72 7.29
N GLY A 246 17.47 18.99 6.38
CA GLY A 246 18.11 18.41 5.18
C GLY A 246 18.74 17.02 5.38
N GLN A 247 18.98 16.58 6.61
CA GLN A 247 19.58 15.26 6.85
C GLN A 247 18.76 14.12 6.23
N TRP A 248 17.46 14.16 6.37
CA TRP A 248 16.61 13.10 5.85
C TRP A 248 16.61 13.03 4.31
N GLU A 249 16.77 14.17 3.61
CA GLU A 249 16.95 14.20 2.15
C GLU A 249 18.24 13.49 1.74
N GLU A 250 19.34 13.80 2.42
CA GLU A 250 20.64 13.18 2.19
C GLU A 250 20.56 11.66 2.40
N GLU A 251 19.87 11.22 3.48
CA GLU A 251 19.66 9.79 3.75
C GLU A 251 18.85 9.09 2.66
N LEU A 252 17.78 9.71 2.18
CA LEU A 252 17.00 9.17 1.08
C LEU A 252 17.81 9.13 -0.22
N ASP A 253 18.57 10.17 -0.52
CA ASP A 253 19.37 10.27 -1.74
C ASP A 253 20.58 9.31 -1.72
N ASP A 254 21.07 8.86 -0.55
CA ASP A 254 22.03 7.76 -0.44
C ASP A 254 21.37 6.38 -0.50
N PHE A 255 20.20 6.21 0.13
CA PHE A 255 19.54 4.92 0.25
C PHE A 255 18.81 4.49 -1.02
N LEU A 256 18.01 5.39 -1.62
CA LEU A 256 17.13 5.07 -2.74
C LEU A 256 17.85 4.52 -3.97
N PRO A 257 19.01 5.06 -4.42
CA PRO A 257 19.73 4.53 -5.57
C PRO A 257 20.23 3.10 -5.39
N ARG A 258 20.31 2.62 -4.14
CA ARG A 258 20.65 1.23 -3.79
C ARG A 258 19.41 0.35 -3.73
N PHE A 259 18.30 0.91 -3.24
CA PHE A 259 17.06 0.18 -3.01
C PHE A 259 16.21 0.01 -4.29
N ARG A 260 16.11 1.03 -5.15
CA ARG A 260 15.31 0.98 -6.37
C ARG A 260 15.69 -0.14 -7.33
N PRO A 261 16.96 -0.48 -7.57
CA PRO A 261 17.33 -1.60 -8.44
C PRO A 261 16.77 -2.95 -7.98
N LEU A 262 16.51 -3.14 -6.68
CA LEU A 262 15.83 -4.34 -6.18
C LEU A 262 14.40 -4.41 -6.71
N ILE A 263 13.72 -3.27 -6.70
CA ILE A 263 12.35 -3.15 -7.22
C ILE A 263 12.32 -3.36 -8.73
N ASP A 264 13.28 -2.80 -9.47
CA ASP A 264 13.40 -3.00 -10.92
C ASP A 264 13.65 -4.46 -11.26
N GLY A 265 14.48 -5.15 -10.48
CA GLY A 265 14.70 -6.60 -10.61
C GLY A 265 13.42 -7.41 -10.38
N VAL A 266 12.57 -7.01 -9.43
CA VAL A 266 11.26 -7.63 -9.22
C VAL A 266 10.30 -7.34 -10.37
N ARG A 267 10.24 -6.10 -10.84
CA ARG A 267 9.41 -5.70 -11.99
C ARG A 267 9.71 -6.53 -13.23
N ALA A 268 10.99 -6.74 -13.53
CA ALA A 268 11.43 -7.57 -14.65
C ALA A 268 10.96 -9.03 -14.51
N ARG A 269 11.00 -9.60 -13.30
CA ARG A 269 10.51 -10.96 -13.04
C ARG A 269 8.99 -11.06 -13.12
N LEU A 270 8.26 -10.07 -12.60
CA LEU A 270 6.80 -10.01 -12.71
C LEU A 270 6.32 -9.82 -14.16
N ASP A 271 7.14 -9.20 -15.03
CA ASP A 271 6.82 -9.08 -16.45
C ASP A 271 6.91 -10.44 -17.17
N ALA A 272 7.77 -11.32 -16.73
CA ALA A 272 7.85 -12.69 -17.27
C ALA A 272 6.54 -13.47 -17.10
N ASP A 273 5.76 -13.17 -16.05
CA ASP A 273 4.45 -13.77 -15.80
C ASP A 273 3.31 -13.18 -16.65
N ARG A 274 3.62 -12.25 -17.53
CA ARG A 274 2.63 -11.52 -18.35
C ARG A 274 1.75 -12.42 -19.21
N ALA A 275 2.28 -13.53 -19.69
CA ALA A 275 1.58 -14.45 -20.56
C ALA A 275 0.71 -15.48 -19.81
N VAL A 276 0.72 -15.48 -18.47
CA VAL A 276 -0.05 -16.43 -17.67
C VAL A 276 -1.52 -16.07 -17.73
N PRO A 277 -2.40 -16.94 -18.28
CA PRO A 277 -3.83 -16.69 -18.31
C PRO A 277 -4.44 -16.86 -16.91
N THR A 278 -5.26 -15.91 -16.50
CA THR A 278 -6.03 -15.97 -15.25
C THR A 278 -7.51 -15.80 -15.58
N VAL A 279 -8.34 -16.75 -15.16
CA VAL A 279 -9.79 -16.64 -15.31
C VAL A 279 -10.32 -15.79 -14.15
N LEU A 280 -10.91 -14.65 -14.47
CA LEU A 280 -11.68 -13.88 -13.52
C LEU A 280 -13.11 -14.38 -13.53
N GLU A 281 -13.56 -14.93 -12.42
CA GLU A 281 -14.98 -15.16 -12.20
C GLU A 281 -15.69 -13.78 -12.22
N GLY A 282 -16.86 -13.74 -12.87
CA GLY A 282 -17.64 -12.50 -12.97
C GLY A 282 -17.91 -11.92 -11.59
N PHE A 283 -18.15 -10.64 -11.51
CA PHE A 283 -18.51 -9.93 -10.29
C PHE A 283 -19.74 -10.63 -9.65
N SER A 284 -19.52 -11.54 -8.71
CA SER A 284 -20.59 -11.99 -7.82
C SER A 284 -20.91 -10.81 -6.91
N ALA A 285 -22.20 -10.42 -6.94
CA ALA A 285 -22.71 -9.38 -6.06
C ALA A 285 -22.83 -9.85 -4.58
N ASP A 286 -22.28 -11.01 -4.27
CA ASP A 286 -22.23 -11.55 -2.91
C ASP A 286 -21.20 -10.80 -2.05
N ALA A 287 -21.45 -9.49 -1.89
CA ALA A 287 -20.76 -8.62 -0.93
C ALA A 287 -21.25 -8.88 0.52
N ASN A 288 -21.69 -10.08 0.85
CA ASN A 288 -22.16 -10.43 2.19
C ASN A 288 -21.12 -11.17 3.06
N VAL A 289 -19.83 -10.86 2.89
CA VAL A 289 -18.78 -11.37 3.80
C VAL A 289 -18.62 -10.51 5.06
N TYR A 290 -19.45 -9.50 5.27
CA TYR A 290 -19.46 -8.71 6.52
C TYR A 290 -20.56 -9.09 7.52
N ALA A 291 -21.14 -10.28 7.42
CA ALA A 291 -21.89 -10.88 8.51
C ALA A 291 -20.94 -11.72 9.36
N GLY A 292 -19.86 -11.12 9.85
CA GLY A 292 -18.98 -11.70 10.88
C GLY A 292 -19.72 -11.72 12.20
N THR A 293 -20.17 -12.87 12.57
CA THR A 293 -20.60 -13.41 13.86
C THR A 293 -19.90 -12.77 15.05
N ASN A 294 -20.41 -11.62 15.51
CA ASN A 294 -20.32 -11.23 16.90
C ASN A 294 -21.58 -11.73 17.63
N ALA A 295 -21.73 -13.04 17.75
CA ALA A 295 -22.62 -13.62 18.73
C ALA A 295 -21.85 -13.67 20.06
N PRO A 296 -22.31 -13.01 21.14
CA PRO A 296 -21.77 -13.22 22.46
C PRO A 296 -22.07 -14.67 22.84
N THR A 297 -21.02 -15.47 23.04
CA THR A 297 -21.14 -16.77 23.69
C THR A 297 -21.67 -16.53 25.10
N SER A 298 -22.95 -16.79 25.29
CA SER A 298 -23.53 -16.95 26.60
C SER A 298 -22.82 -18.10 27.31
N GLY A 299 -21.99 -17.77 28.30
CA GLY A 299 -21.39 -18.74 29.22
C GLY A 299 -22.45 -19.48 29.99
N PRO A 300 -22.23 -20.76 30.33
CA PRO A 300 -23.20 -21.54 31.11
C PRO A 300 -23.27 -20.99 32.52
N SER A 301 -24.50 -20.63 32.93
CA SER A 301 -24.91 -20.44 34.30
C SER A 301 -24.70 -21.76 35.06
N GLY A 302 -23.66 -21.84 35.86
CA GLY A 302 -23.41 -22.92 36.80
C GLY A 302 -24.02 -22.58 38.15
N ALA A 303 -25.10 -23.27 38.48
CA ALA A 303 -25.65 -23.30 39.83
C ALA A 303 -24.71 -24.08 40.77
N ARG A 304 -24.35 -23.50 41.89
CA ARG A 304 -24.44 -23.94 43.29
C ARG A 304 -23.63 -23.02 44.16
#